data_71d31a2e8b9450d387bc21f878a836e7
#
_entry.id   71d31a2e8b9450d387bc21f878a836e7
#
_cell.length_a   1.000
_cell.length_b   1.000
_cell.length_c   1.000
_cell.angle_alpha   90.00
_cell.angle_beta   90.00
_cell.angle_gamma   90.00
#
_symmetry.space_group_name_H-M   'P 1'
#
loop_
_entity.id
_entity.type
_entity.pdbx_description
1 polymer ?
#
loop_
_entity_poly.entity_id
_entity_poly.type
_entity_poly.pdbx_seq_one_letter_code
_entity_poly.pdbx_strand_id
1 'polypeptide(L)'
;MFCGLQDGLPETALVVRRLAEAGCMVVVPTLLSRSEEFSGHSEIGWTNQSHREFIYRQAFEVGRHVIGYEVQKVHAAVDLLERNLKSLPTNQDDAAPKIGLLGFGDGVHLALYAAALDPRITTCWVSGYFQQRESIWQEPIYRNVWGLLTEFGNAELAGMIAPRRLIIESCRSVNVAASSEKREGRKAVAAPGKITTCSLDSVRAELDRANAFFQLYGKPEEFISVVSGENGDGPPGTEKALLAFAQKLGVLEQLAPQASPWATNSLRDRDHTIIAQYVKTREKGQLDELQAHVQNLLLRSHQVRDARWRLDPATADEWKSQLPAMREWVHKELIGRLPHKRLPPRPRSRRVLQNEDYVGYEIMLDVFDEVIAAGILLMPNNIKAGEKRPVVVCQHGLEGTPMDTVSREAEHYRYYKSFSEELVKQGYIVYAPQNPYRGGDKFRQLQRMSNPLQRSLFSYIISQHEQTLEWLPTLPQVDSKRIAFYGLSYGGKTAMRVPPLVEKYSLSICSGDFTDWPRTMASNSEKFSYLFTSEYEVFEWNLAHLASYAELAMLMTPRPFMVEEGHRDSGQPSEWVAGEFGKVRRHYDQLGLGDRAVLEFFDGPHTIQGKGTFEFLRRHLNPPQQP
;
A
#
# COMPACT_ATOMS: atom_id res chain seq x y z
N MET A 1 -24.33 -15.53 -13.92
CA MET A 1 -23.54 -16.69 -14.36
C MET A 1 -23.97 -17.93 -13.59
N PHE A 2 -23.48 -18.23 -12.39
CA PHE A 2 -23.75 -19.49 -11.66
C PHE A 2 -25.23 -19.75 -11.30
N CYS A 3 -26.07 -18.72 -11.28
CA CYS A 3 -27.52 -18.88 -11.08
C CYS A 3 -28.28 -19.20 -12.38
N GLY A 4 -27.64 -19.26 -13.53
CA GLY A 4 -28.25 -19.55 -14.82
C GLY A 4 -29.14 -18.44 -15.37
N LEU A 5 -28.99 -17.20 -14.89
CA LEU A 5 -29.82 -16.04 -15.32
C LEU A 5 -29.36 -15.42 -16.65
N GLN A 6 -28.30 -15.94 -17.24
CA GLN A 6 -27.73 -15.50 -18.53
C GLN A 6 -27.87 -16.62 -19.55
N ASP A 7 -28.29 -16.30 -20.77
CA ASP A 7 -28.40 -17.26 -21.86
C ASP A 7 -27.04 -17.75 -22.35
N GLY A 8 -27.01 -18.96 -22.93
CA GLY A 8 -25.82 -19.55 -23.53
C GLY A 8 -24.75 -20.03 -22.53
N LEU A 9 -25.06 -20.09 -21.25
CA LEU A 9 -24.15 -20.67 -20.26
C LEU A 9 -24.12 -22.21 -20.39
N PRO A 10 -22.91 -22.83 -20.33
CA PRO A 10 -22.82 -24.29 -20.23
C PRO A 10 -23.43 -24.78 -18.91
N GLU A 11 -23.94 -26.00 -18.90
CA GLU A 11 -24.56 -26.59 -17.69
C GLU A 11 -23.61 -26.64 -16.49
N THR A 12 -22.32 -26.82 -16.73
CA THR A 12 -21.26 -26.74 -15.70
C THR A 12 -21.22 -25.37 -15.00
N ALA A 13 -21.77 -24.31 -15.60
CA ALA A 13 -21.91 -23.00 -14.95
C ALA A 13 -23.12 -22.90 -14.03
N LEU A 14 -24.01 -23.91 -13.99
CA LEU A 14 -25.25 -23.91 -13.21
C LEU A 14 -25.10 -24.53 -11.80
N VAL A 15 -23.89 -24.62 -11.30
CA VAL A 15 -23.55 -25.24 -10.00
C VAL A 15 -24.47 -24.77 -8.86
N VAL A 16 -24.64 -23.46 -8.73
CA VAL A 16 -25.45 -22.86 -7.67
C VAL A 16 -26.93 -23.27 -7.76
N ARG A 17 -27.44 -23.32 -9.00
CA ARG A 17 -28.82 -23.73 -9.26
C ARG A 17 -29.02 -25.23 -8.94
N ARG A 18 -28.13 -26.10 -9.38
CA ARG A 18 -28.18 -27.54 -9.09
C ARG A 18 -28.17 -27.82 -7.58
N LEU A 19 -27.34 -27.07 -6.82
CA LEU A 19 -27.32 -27.18 -5.35
C LEU A 19 -28.64 -26.71 -4.72
N ALA A 20 -29.25 -25.62 -5.22
CA ALA A 20 -30.56 -25.16 -4.75
C ALA A 20 -31.65 -26.17 -5.05
N GLU A 21 -31.67 -26.76 -6.25
CA GLU A 21 -32.62 -27.83 -6.64
C GLU A 21 -32.43 -29.13 -5.84
N ALA A 22 -31.20 -29.37 -5.35
CA ALA A 22 -30.91 -30.49 -4.42
C ALA A 22 -31.29 -30.19 -2.97
N GLY A 23 -31.94 -29.06 -2.70
CA GLY A 23 -32.46 -28.71 -1.36
C GLY A 23 -31.54 -27.83 -0.51
N CYS A 24 -30.42 -27.31 -1.07
CA CYS A 24 -29.59 -26.35 -0.34
C CYS A 24 -30.25 -24.97 -0.29
N MET A 25 -30.23 -24.31 0.86
CA MET A 25 -30.44 -22.87 0.94
C MET A 25 -29.16 -22.18 0.41
N VAL A 26 -29.28 -21.35 -0.63
CA VAL A 26 -28.14 -20.73 -1.31
C VAL A 26 -28.20 -19.20 -1.17
N VAL A 27 -27.10 -18.60 -0.73
CA VAL A 27 -26.89 -17.16 -0.68
C VAL A 27 -25.72 -16.78 -1.58
N VAL A 28 -25.92 -15.84 -2.50
CA VAL A 28 -24.87 -15.32 -3.39
C VAL A 28 -24.64 -13.85 -3.05
N PRO A 29 -23.65 -13.53 -2.20
CA PRO A 29 -23.33 -12.15 -1.84
C PRO A 29 -22.89 -11.35 -3.07
N THR A 30 -23.39 -10.13 -3.22
CA THR A 30 -22.89 -9.23 -4.28
C THR A 30 -21.58 -8.60 -3.83
N LEU A 31 -20.52 -8.82 -4.61
CA LEU A 31 -19.22 -8.21 -4.41
C LEU A 31 -19.16 -6.82 -5.04
N LEU A 32 -18.20 -6.02 -4.60
CA LEU A 32 -17.92 -4.72 -5.23
C LEU A 32 -17.51 -4.93 -6.69
N SER A 33 -18.13 -4.17 -7.59
CA SER A 33 -17.97 -4.32 -9.04
C SER A 33 -16.55 -3.97 -9.52
N ARG A 34 -16.15 -4.56 -10.64
CA ARG A 34 -14.97 -4.13 -11.41
C ARG A 34 -15.28 -2.99 -12.39
N SER A 35 -16.52 -2.54 -12.45
CA SER A 35 -16.88 -1.34 -13.21
C SER A 35 -16.08 -0.14 -12.73
N GLU A 36 -15.82 0.80 -13.63
CA GLU A 36 -15.24 2.11 -13.33
C GLU A 36 -16.29 3.23 -13.32
N GLU A 37 -17.55 2.88 -13.59
CA GLU A 37 -18.59 3.84 -13.94
C GLU A 37 -18.75 4.98 -12.92
N PHE A 38 -18.66 4.66 -11.63
CA PHE A 38 -18.85 5.60 -10.54
C PHE A 38 -17.56 5.94 -9.78
N SER A 39 -16.39 5.55 -10.31
CA SER A 39 -15.10 5.86 -9.68
C SER A 39 -14.66 7.28 -9.99
N GLY A 40 -14.81 8.18 -9.04
CA GLY A 40 -14.45 9.59 -9.19
C GLY A 40 -15.41 10.52 -8.46
N HIS A 41 -15.40 11.79 -8.88
CA HIS A 41 -16.24 12.83 -8.32
C HIS A 41 -16.74 13.76 -9.46
N SER A 42 -18.00 14.17 -9.41
CA SER A 42 -18.64 14.97 -10.47
C SER A 42 -17.93 16.29 -10.77
N GLU A 43 -17.34 16.93 -9.75
CA GLU A 43 -16.66 18.23 -9.87
C GLU A 43 -15.16 18.09 -10.13
N ILE A 44 -14.54 16.95 -9.76
CA ILE A 44 -13.09 16.73 -9.89
C ILE A 44 -12.77 15.98 -11.18
N GLY A 45 -13.62 15.01 -11.53
CA GLY A 45 -13.50 14.16 -12.70
C GLY A 45 -13.61 12.67 -12.37
N TRP A 46 -14.04 11.93 -13.38
CA TRP A 46 -14.14 10.47 -13.33
C TRP A 46 -12.80 9.83 -13.67
N THR A 47 -12.52 8.68 -13.06
CA THR A 47 -11.28 7.92 -13.27
C THR A 47 -11.57 6.59 -13.96
N ASN A 48 -10.54 5.95 -14.50
CA ASN A 48 -10.62 4.59 -15.05
C ASN A 48 -10.27 3.50 -14.00
N GLN A 49 -10.23 3.87 -12.71
CA GLN A 49 -10.09 2.90 -11.64
C GLN A 49 -11.35 2.05 -11.52
N SER A 50 -11.22 0.74 -11.34
CA SER A 50 -12.37 -0.06 -10.93
C SER A 50 -12.90 0.41 -9.58
N HIS A 51 -14.19 0.20 -9.29
CA HIS A 51 -14.75 0.48 -7.95
C HIS A 51 -13.90 -0.17 -6.85
N ARG A 52 -13.36 -1.37 -7.10
CA ARG A 52 -12.49 -2.11 -6.17
C ARG A 52 -11.19 -1.37 -5.88
N GLU A 53 -10.54 -0.81 -6.90
CA GLU A 53 -9.31 -0.03 -6.74
C GLU A 53 -9.58 1.31 -6.06
N PHE A 54 -10.69 1.97 -6.44
CA PHE A 54 -11.06 3.26 -5.87
C PHE A 54 -11.32 3.18 -4.36
N ILE A 55 -11.97 2.11 -3.89
CA ILE A 55 -12.14 1.82 -2.47
C ILE A 55 -10.82 1.37 -1.84
N TYR A 56 -10.05 0.53 -2.53
CA TYR A 56 -8.76 0.05 -2.02
C TYR A 56 -7.82 1.20 -1.64
N ARG A 57 -7.63 2.19 -2.51
CA ARG A 57 -6.73 3.32 -2.26
C ARG A 57 -7.13 4.11 -1.01
N GLN A 58 -8.40 4.41 -0.84
CA GLN A 58 -8.93 5.10 0.33
C GLN A 58 -8.79 4.25 1.61
N ALA A 59 -9.18 2.99 1.53
CA ALA A 59 -9.20 2.07 2.66
C ALA A 59 -7.79 1.75 3.16
N PHE A 60 -6.79 1.64 2.26
CA PHE A 60 -5.40 1.36 2.58
C PHE A 60 -4.80 2.39 3.54
N GLU A 61 -5.08 3.68 3.33
CA GLU A 61 -4.62 4.78 4.18
C GLU A 61 -5.23 4.77 5.59
N VAL A 62 -6.37 4.12 5.78
CA VAL A 62 -7.01 3.97 7.08
C VAL A 62 -6.92 2.55 7.66
N GLY A 63 -5.96 1.76 7.18
CA GLY A 63 -5.71 0.41 7.69
C GLY A 63 -6.86 -0.57 7.41
N ARG A 64 -7.53 -0.41 6.30
CA ARG A 64 -8.61 -1.28 5.85
C ARG A 64 -8.34 -1.78 4.43
N HIS A 65 -8.99 -2.87 4.08
CA HIS A 65 -8.82 -3.48 2.76
C HIS A 65 -10.17 -3.92 2.19
N VAL A 66 -10.37 -3.74 0.88
CA VAL A 66 -11.59 -4.16 0.18
C VAL A 66 -11.90 -5.64 0.40
N ILE A 67 -10.87 -6.50 0.39
CA ILE A 67 -11.00 -7.92 0.69
C ILE A 67 -11.56 -8.14 2.10
N GLY A 68 -11.09 -7.39 3.11
CA GLY A 68 -11.59 -7.49 4.49
C GLY A 68 -13.08 -7.16 4.61
N TYR A 69 -13.55 -6.12 3.91
CA TYR A 69 -14.98 -5.80 3.87
C TYR A 69 -15.80 -6.90 3.19
N GLU A 70 -15.28 -7.53 2.16
CA GLU A 70 -15.97 -8.61 1.45
C GLU A 70 -15.96 -9.93 2.23
N VAL A 71 -14.88 -10.25 2.93
CA VAL A 71 -14.84 -11.38 3.88
C VAL A 71 -15.90 -11.18 4.97
N GLN A 72 -16.06 -9.97 5.51
CA GLN A 72 -17.11 -9.65 6.47
C GLN A 72 -18.52 -9.86 5.89
N LYS A 73 -18.75 -9.56 4.61
CA LYS A 73 -20.03 -9.88 3.93
C LYS A 73 -20.28 -11.40 3.88
N VAL A 74 -19.24 -12.19 3.63
CA VAL A 74 -19.36 -13.66 3.64
C VAL A 74 -19.72 -14.15 5.03
N HIS A 75 -19.06 -13.68 6.08
CA HIS A 75 -19.40 -14.03 7.46
C HIS A 75 -20.82 -13.60 7.85
N ALA A 76 -21.27 -12.43 7.43
CA ALA A 76 -22.66 -11.99 7.64
C ALA A 76 -23.67 -12.89 6.90
N ALA A 77 -23.32 -13.42 5.73
CA ALA A 77 -24.14 -14.42 5.03
C ALA A 77 -24.17 -15.76 5.79
N VAL A 78 -23.05 -16.19 6.39
CA VAL A 78 -23.00 -17.36 7.29
C VAL A 78 -23.89 -17.15 8.51
N ASP A 79 -23.86 -15.98 9.15
CA ASP A 79 -24.72 -15.63 10.29
C ASP A 79 -26.21 -15.67 9.90
N LEU A 80 -26.55 -15.19 8.71
CA LEU A 80 -27.92 -15.22 8.17
C LEU A 80 -28.40 -16.67 7.95
N LEU A 81 -27.56 -17.50 7.33
CA LEU A 81 -27.86 -18.91 7.09
C LEU A 81 -28.06 -19.66 8.42
N GLU A 82 -27.15 -19.47 9.36
CA GLU A 82 -27.25 -20.14 10.67
C GLU A 82 -28.53 -19.74 11.42
N ARG A 83 -28.89 -18.45 11.41
CA ARG A 83 -30.14 -17.99 12.03
C ARG A 83 -31.38 -18.59 11.37
N ASN A 84 -31.42 -18.61 10.04
CA ASN A 84 -32.53 -19.16 9.30
C ASN A 84 -32.68 -20.68 9.52
N LEU A 85 -31.57 -21.40 9.52
CA LEU A 85 -31.57 -22.85 9.77
C LEU A 85 -32.03 -23.19 11.18
N LYS A 86 -31.67 -22.43 12.21
CA LYS A 86 -32.15 -22.58 13.58
C LYS A 86 -33.65 -22.28 13.74
N SER A 87 -34.24 -21.53 12.83
CA SER A 87 -35.69 -21.21 12.85
C SER A 87 -36.57 -22.23 12.15
N LEU A 88 -35.99 -23.17 11.40
CA LEU A 88 -36.74 -24.25 10.76
C LEU A 88 -37.17 -25.30 11.80
N PRO A 89 -38.34 -25.90 11.65
CA PRO A 89 -38.75 -27.04 12.51
C PRO A 89 -37.75 -28.18 12.30
N THR A 90 -36.98 -28.49 13.33
CA THR A 90 -36.04 -29.63 13.29
C THR A 90 -36.74 -30.86 13.83
N ASN A 91 -36.68 -32.00 13.14
CA ASN A 91 -36.89 -33.30 13.73
C ASN A 91 -35.73 -33.56 14.71
N GLN A 92 -36.01 -34.14 15.88
CA GLN A 92 -35.03 -34.30 16.97
C GLN A 92 -33.76 -35.09 16.63
N ASP A 93 -33.67 -35.69 15.44
CA ASP A 93 -32.52 -36.48 14.95
C ASP A 93 -31.66 -35.78 13.89
N ASP A 94 -31.93 -34.51 13.56
CA ASP A 94 -31.17 -33.81 12.49
C ASP A 94 -29.79 -33.37 12.98
N ALA A 95 -28.76 -33.87 12.27
CA ALA A 95 -27.39 -33.45 12.45
C ALA A 95 -27.24 -31.92 12.24
N ALA A 96 -26.31 -31.29 12.95
CA ALA A 96 -26.02 -29.85 12.80
C ALA A 96 -25.94 -29.43 11.33
N PRO A 97 -26.57 -28.31 10.94
CA PRO A 97 -26.59 -27.86 9.55
C PRO A 97 -25.16 -27.63 9.01
N LYS A 98 -24.89 -28.12 7.81
CA LYS A 98 -23.60 -28.00 7.17
C LYS A 98 -23.58 -26.76 6.28
N ILE A 99 -22.55 -25.91 6.44
CA ILE A 99 -22.36 -24.70 5.65
C ILE A 99 -21.22 -24.94 4.67
N GLY A 100 -21.50 -24.83 3.36
CA GLY A 100 -20.50 -24.87 2.30
C GLY A 100 -20.24 -23.49 1.72
N LEU A 101 -19.00 -23.21 1.37
CA LEU A 101 -18.57 -21.97 0.71
C LEU A 101 -17.86 -22.28 -0.59
N LEU A 102 -18.32 -21.65 -1.68
CA LEU A 102 -17.74 -21.79 -3.02
C LEU A 102 -17.30 -20.42 -3.54
N GLY A 103 -16.08 -20.33 -4.08
CA GLY A 103 -15.53 -19.12 -4.66
C GLY A 103 -14.99 -19.31 -6.06
N PHE A 104 -15.31 -18.33 -6.93
CA PHE A 104 -14.78 -18.17 -8.27
C PHE A 104 -14.55 -16.70 -8.61
N GLY A 105 -13.58 -16.38 -9.48
CA GLY A 105 -13.26 -15.02 -9.86
C GLY A 105 -12.73 -14.17 -8.68
N ASP A 106 -13.41 -13.08 -8.32
CA ASP A 106 -13.07 -12.32 -7.11
C ASP A 106 -13.60 -12.97 -5.83
N GLY A 107 -14.51 -13.93 -5.93
CA GLY A 107 -14.97 -14.71 -4.78
C GLY A 107 -13.99 -15.78 -4.32
N VAL A 108 -12.99 -16.10 -5.11
CA VAL A 108 -12.13 -17.28 -4.88
C VAL A 108 -11.22 -17.11 -3.65
N HIS A 109 -10.52 -15.97 -3.53
CA HIS A 109 -9.69 -15.69 -2.37
C HIS A 109 -10.52 -15.36 -1.13
N LEU A 110 -11.72 -14.78 -1.35
CA LEU A 110 -12.67 -14.53 -0.25
C LEU A 110 -13.15 -15.84 0.37
N ALA A 111 -13.42 -16.86 -0.45
CA ALA A 111 -13.82 -18.18 0.05
C ALA A 111 -12.70 -18.82 0.89
N LEU A 112 -11.45 -18.75 0.42
CA LEU A 112 -10.31 -19.28 1.16
C LEU A 112 -10.12 -18.55 2.50
N TYR A 113 -10.11 -17.20 2.48
CA TYR A 113 -9.93 -16.39 3.69
C TYR A 113 -11.09 -16.55 4.68
N ALA A 114 -12.33 -16.48 4.20
CA ALA A 114 -13.50 -16.62 5.06
C ALA A 114 -13.57 -18.01 5.70
N ALA A 115 -13.28 -19.08 4.94
CA ALA A 115 -13.25 -20.43 5.49
C ALA A 115 -12.10 -20.66 6.48
N ALA A 116 -10.94 -20.03 6.26
CA ALA A 116 -9.83 -20.07 7.22
C ALA A 116 -10.19 -19.42 8.57
N LEU A 117 -10.98 -18.34 8.54
CA LEU A 117 -11.34 -17.54 9.72
C LEU A 117 -12.62 -18.01 10.42
N ASP A 118 -13.53 -18.72 9.75
CA ASP A 118 -14.81 -19.15 10.32
C ASP A 118 -14.93 -20.68 10.35
N PRO A 119 -14.83 -21.31 11.52
CA PRO A 119 -14.92 -22.77 11.66
C PRO A 119 -16.32 -23.35 11.37
N ARG A 120 -17.37 -22.52 11.30
CA ARG A 120 -18.73 -22.97 10.94
C ARG A 120 -18.83 -23.40 9.47
N ILE A 121 -17.91 -22.94 8.62
CA ILE A 121 -17.84 -23.36 7.21
C ILE A 121 -17.21 -24.76 7.15
N THR A 122 -18.04 -25.78 6.93
CA THR A 122 -17.66 -27.20 7.00
C THR A 122 -16.98 -27.73 5.74
N THR A 123 -17.20 -27.05 4.61
CA THR A 123 -16.55 -27.36 3.33
C THR A 123 -16.31 -26.09 2.55
N CYS A 124 -15.13 -25.98 1.93
CA CYS A 124 -14.77 -24.87 1.05
C CYS A 124 -14.33 -25.39 -0.32
N TRP A 125 -14.79 -24.73 -1.39
CA TRP A 125 -14.39 -25.02 -2.76
C TRP A 125 -13.81 -23.76 -3.39
N VAL A 126 -12.51 -23.83 -3.75
CA VAL A 126 -11.70 -22.74 -4.34
C VAL A 126 -11.39 -23.10 -5.80
N SER A 127 -11.85 -22.28 -6.73
CA SER A 127 -11.83 -22.58 -8.16
C SER A 127 -10.98 -21.56 -8.94
N GLY A 128 -9.80 -21.97 -9.44
CA GLY A 128 -8.93 -21.16 -10.32
C GLY A 128 -8.05 -20.11 -9.62
N TYR A 129 -7.52 -20.39 -8.42
CA TYR A 129 -6.73 -19.41 -7.67
C TYR A 129 -5.52 -19.98 -6.91
N PHE A 130 -5.57 -21.23 -6.50
CA PHE A 130 -4.64 -21.81 -5.53
C PHE A 130 -3.24 -22.04 -6.12
N GLN A 131 -2.39 -21.00 -6.07
CA GLN A 131 -1.00 -21.03 -6.53
C GLN A 131 -0.10 -20.32 -5.51
N GLN A 132 1.20 -20.44 -5.66
CA GLN A 132 2.17 -19.61 -4.93
C GLN A 132 1.87 -18.13 -5.10
N ARG A 133 2.04 -17.33 -4.03
CA ARG A 133 1.56 -15.93 -3.98
C ARG A 133 2.64 -14.87 -4.13
N GLU A 134 3.89 -15.24 -4.34
CA GLU A 134 5.03 -14.33 -4.50
C GLU A 134 4.84 -13.36 -5.68
N SER A 135 4.05 -13.75 -6.67
CA SER A 135 3.73 -12.92 -7.85
C SER A 135 2.47 -12.04 -7.69
N ILE A 136 1.87 -11.95 -6.50
CA ILE A 136 0.62 -11.19 -6.23
C ILE A 136 0.72 -9.71 -6.67
N TRP A 137 1.91 -9.13 -6.66
CA TRP A 137 2.18 -7.77 -7.11
C TRP A 137 1.82 -7.53 -8.59
N GLN A 138 1.72 -8.57 -9.41
CA GLN A 138 1.31 -8.51 -10.83
C GLN A 138 -0.22 -8.47 -10.99
N GLU A 139 -0.96 -8.88 -9.97
CA GLU A 139 -2.42 -8.85 -9.99
C GLU A 139 -2.94 -7.42 -9.77
N PRO A 140 -4.23 -7.11 -10.00
CA PRO A 140 -4.78 -5.80 -9.68
C PRO A 140 -4.47 -5.38 -8.24
N ILE A 141 -4.13 -4.11 -8.04
CA ILE A 141 -3.58 -3.61 -6.76
C ILE A 141 -4.50 -3.90 -5.56
N TYR A 142 -5.81 -3.98 -5.77
CA TYR A 142 -6.79 -4.31 -4.73
C TYR A 142 -6.73 -5.78 -4.25
N ARG A 143 -5.83 -6.61 -4.81
CA ARG A 143 -5.52 -7.97 -4.31
C ARG A 143 -4.25 -8.00 -3.46
N ASN A 144 -3.50 -6.90 -3.42
CA ASN A 144 -2.24 -6.79 -2.70
C ASN A 144 -2.48 -6.47 -1.22
N VAL A 145 -2.54 -7.48 -0.37
CA VAL A 145 -2.80 -7.34 1.06
C VAL A 145 -1.50 -7.08 1.81
N TRP A 146 -1.47 -5.99 2.57
CA TRP A 146 -0.32 -5.60 3.40
C TRP A 146 0.04 -6.68 4.42
N GLY A 147 1.30 -7.12 4.42
CA GLY A 147 1.85 -8.06 5.39
C GLY A 147 1.36 -9.51 5.25
N LEU A 148 0.51 -9.84 4.26
CA LEU A 148 -0.04 -11.21 4.14
C LEU A 148 1.05 -12.27 4.08
N LEU A 149 2.07 -12.06 3.23
CA LEU A 149 3.11 -13.06 2.97
C LEU A 149 4.22 -13.11 4.03
N THR A 150 4.13 -12.32 5.09
CA THR A 150 5.00 -12.50 6.26
C THR A 150 4.58 -13.72 7.08
N GLU A 151 3.30 -14.09 7.02
CA GLU A 151 2.71 -15.14 7.83
C GLU A 151 2.03 -16.23 6.98
N PHE A 152 1.36 -15.86 5.87
CA PHE A 152 0.44 -16.73 5.15
C PHE A 152 0.66 -16.72 3.64
N GLY A 153 0.90 -17.91 3.04
CA GLY A 153 0.57 -18.21 1.67
C GLY A 153 -0.77 -18.96 1.59
N ASN A 154 -1.13 -19.47 0.42
CA ASN A 154 -2.36 -20.24 0.27
C ASN A 154 -2.32 -21.58 1.03
N ALA A 155 -1.14 -22.19 1.15
CA ALA A 155 -0.96 -23.43 1.90
C ALA A 155 -1.24 -23.26 3.40
N GLU A 156 -0.76 -22.19 4.02
CA GLU A 156 -1.00 -21.89 5.43
C GLU A 156 -2.49 -21.59 5.69
N LEU A 157 -3.15 -20.86 4.78
CA LEU A 157 -4.60 -20.63 4.85
C LEU A 157 -5.38 -21.94 4.72
N ALA A 158 -4.95 -22.87 3.85
CA ALA A 158 -5.51 -24.20 3.76
C ALA A 158 -5.30 -24.98 5.06
N GLY A 159 -4.15 -24.84 5.71
CA GLY A 159 -3.85 -25.40 7.02
C GLY A 159 -4.80 -24.90 8.13
N MET A 160 -5.26 -23.65 8.08
CA MET A 160 -6.28 -23.11 9.00
C MET A 160 -7.68 -23.69 8.73
N ILE A 161 -7.93 -24.19 7.52
CA ILE A 161 -9.19 -24.88 7.20
C ILE A 161 -9.17 -26.32 7.67
N ALA A 162 -8.01 -26.99 7.63
CA ALA A 162 -7.88 -28.39 8.09
C ALA A 162 -8.37 -28.56 9.54
N PRO A 163 -9.04 -29.68 9.89
CA PRO A 163 -9.33 -30.88 9.09
C PRO A 163 -10.66 -30.83 8.32
N ARG A 164 -11.26 -29.67 8.13
CA ARG A 164 -12.50 -29.48 7.35
C ARG A 164 -12.24 -29.69 5.86
N ARG A 165 -13.28 -30.03 5.07
CA ARG A 165 -13.10 -30.27 3.65
C ARG A 165 -12.68 -29.05 2.87
N LEU A 166 -11.58 -29.17 2.11
CA LEU A 166 -11.10 -28.17 1.15
C LEU A 166 -10.96 -28.79 -0.24
N ILE A 167 -11.65 -28.23 -1.20
CA ILE A 167 -11.62 -28.65 -2.60
C ILE A 167 -10.90 -27.56 -3.38
N ILE A 168 -9.79 -27.91 -4.04
CA ILE A 168 -9.04 -27.03 -4.92
C ILE A 168 -9.26 -27.49 -6.35
N GLU A 169 -9.86 -26.63 -7.15
CA GLU A 169 -10.08 -26.86 -8.57
C GLU A 169 -9.12 -25.99 -9.38
N SER A 170 -8.17 -26.64 -10.05
CA SER A 170 -7.32 -26.01 -11.07
C SER A 170 -8.13 -25.84 -12.35
N CYS A 171 -8.47 -24.62 -12.69
CA CYS A 171 -9.29 -24.30 -13.86
C CYS A 171 -8.95 -22.91 -14.41
N ARG A 172 -9.57 -22.54 -15.52
CA ARG A 172 -9.44 -21.22 -16.12
C ARG A 172 -9.96 -20.15 -15.17
N SER A 173 -9.11 -19.19 -14.84
CA SER A 173 -9.48 -17.98 -14.10
C SER A 173 -10.20 -16.98 -15.02
N VAL A 174 -10.86 -16.00 -14.40
CA VAL A 174 -11.33 -14.81 -15.13
C VAL A 174 -10.13 -14.07 -15.71
N ASN A 175 -10.20 -13.68 -16.97
CA ASN A 175 -9.18 -12.84 -17.57
C ASN A 175 -9.54 -11.38 -17.28
N VAL A 176 -8.74 -10.71 -16.46
CA VAL A 176 -8.92 -9.30 -16.10
C VAL A 176 -7.60 -8.60 -16.31
N ALA A 177 -7.61 -7.51 -17.04
CA ALA A 177 -6.51 -6.56 -17.12
C ALA A 177 -7.04 -5.22 -16.62
N ALA A 178 -6.34 -4.62 -15.65
CA ALA A 178 -6.59 -3.22 -15.30
C ALA A 178 -6.05 -2.36 -16.45
N SER A 179 -6.90 -1.55 -17.03
CA SER A 179 -6.53 -0.70 -18.17
C SER A 179 -5.87 0.57 -17.67
N SER A 180 -4.63 0.81 -18.08
CA SER A 180 -3.98 2.13 -17.99
C SER A 180 -4.36 3.04 -19.15
N GLU A 181 -5.20 2.59 -20.09
CA GLU A 181 -5.58 3.34 -21.27
C GLU A 181 -6.49 4.52 -20.93
N LYS A 182 -6.23 5.62 -21.61
CA LYS A 182 -7.05 6.84 -21.52
C LYS A 182 -8.37 6.60 -22.26
N ARG A 183 -9.49 6.74 -21.54
CA ARG A 183 -10.84 6.73 -22.11
C ARG A 183 -11.40 8.15 -22.12
N GLU A 184 -12.27 8.43 -23.08
CA GLU A 184 -12.94 9.72 -23.18
C GLU A 184 -13.70 10.03 -21.88
N GLY A 185 -13.55 11.26 -21.39
CA GLY A 185 -14.18 11.72 -20.17
C GLY A 185 -13.62 11.15 -18.86
N ARG A 186 -12.53 10.36 -18.91
CA ARG A 186 -11.92 9.75 -17.71
C ARG A 186 -10.42 10.01 -17.62
N LYS A 187 -9.94 10.22 -16.40
CA LYS A 187 -8.51 10.28 -16.09
C LYS A 187 -7.93 8.85 -16.12
N ALA A 188 -6.83 8.66 -16.85
CA ALA A 188 -6.11 7.39 -16.92
C ALA A 188 -5.16 7.26 -15.72
N VAL A 189 -5.68 6.81 -14.60
CA VAL A 189 -4.96 6.78 -13.31
C VAL A 189 -4.95 5.40 -12.63
N ALA A 190 -5.63 4.40 -13.20
CA ALA A 190 -5.67 3.05 -12.64
C ALA A 190 -4.28 2.42 -12.60
N ALA A 191 -3.98 1.70 -11.52
CA ALA A 191 -2.76 0.92 -11.39
C ALA A 191 -2.77 -0.27 -12.36
N PRO A 192 -1.64 -0.60 -13.00
CA PRO A 192 -1.56 -1.80 -13.84
C PRO A 192 -1.74 -3.07 -13.01
N GLY A 193 -2.34 -4.09 -13.60
CA GLY A 193 -2.49 -5.39 -12.96
C GLY A 193 -3.27 -6.35 -13.84
N LYS A 194 -3.00 -7.65 -13.69
CA LYS A 194 -3.58 -8.69 -14.53
C LYS A 194 -3.91 -9.94 -13.73
N ILE A 195 -5.10 -10.49 -13.93
CA ILE A 195 -5.48 -11.81 -13.44
C ILE A 195 -5.37 -12.78 -14.59
N THR A 196 -4.63 -13.85 -14.41
CA THR A 196 -4.45 -14.92 -15.40
C THR A 196 -4.72 -16.28 -14.77
N THR A 197 -4.94 -17.30 -15.59
CA THR A 197 -5.02 -18.67 -15.12
C THR A 197 -3.72 -19.08 -14.45
N CYS A 198 -3.83 -19.70 -13.26
CA CYS A 198 -2.69 -20.19 -12.51
C CYS A 198 -1.94 -21.27 -13.27
N SER A 199 -0.61 -21.26 -13.24
CA SER A 199 0.16 -22.38 -13.79
C SER A 199 -0.04 -23.63 -12.95
N LEU A 200 -0.22 -24.79 -13.60
CA LEU A 200 -0.48 -26.05 -12.90
C LEU A 200 0.70 -26.45 -11.99
N ASP A 201 1.93 -26.11 -12.38
CA ASP A 201 3.12 -26.40 -11.57
C ASP A 201 3.14 -25.57 -10.28
N SER A 202 2.80 -24.29 -10.34
CA SER A 202 2.68 -23.45 -9.16
C SER A 202 1.54 -23.92 -8.23
N VAL A 203 0.43 -24.38 -8.83
CA VAL A 203 -0.68 -24.96 -8.06
C VAL A 203 -0.23 -26.26 -7.37
N ARG A 204 0.46 -27.16 -8.08
CA ARG A 204 0.97 -28.43 -7.50
C ARG A 204 1.93 -28.17 -6.35
N ALA A 205 2.88 -27.26 -6.51
CA ALA A 205 3.81 -26.90 -5.45
C ALA A 205 3.09 -26.42 -4.19
N GLU A 206 2.03 -25.62 -4.35
CA GLU A 206 1.25 -25.12 -3.22
C GLU A 206 0.32 -26.18 -2.61
N LEU A 207 -0.21 -27.11 -3.44
CA LEU A 207 -0.96 -28.28 -2.97
C LEU A 207 -0.10 -29.19 -2.12
N ASP A 208 1.15 -29.45 -2.51
CA ASP A 208 2.08 -30.29 -1.76
C ASP A 208 2.37 -29.71 -0.37
N ARG A 209 2.58 -28.39 -0.28
CA ARG A 209 2.73 -27.67 1.00
C ARG A 209 1.47 -27.78 1.86
N ALA A 210 0.30 -27.56 1.28
CA ALA A 210 -0.99 -27.60 1.98
C ALA A 210 -1.33 -29.01 2.50
N ASN A 211 -1.02 -30.04 1.72
CA ASN A 211 -1.30 -31.43 2.06
C ASN A 211 -0.64 -31.86 3.37
N ALA A 212 0.52 -31.30 3.71
CA ALA A 212 1.21 -31.59 4.95
C ALA A 212 0.36 -31.27 6.19
N PHE A 213 -0.44 -30.21 6.16
CA PHE A 213 -1.34 -29.84 7.25
C PHE A 213 -2.48 -30.87 7.42
N PHE A 214 -3.08 -31.32 6.31
CA PHE A 214 -4.17 -32.33 6.36
C PHE A 214 -3.65 -33.69 6.82
N GLN A 215 -2.43 -34.06 6.44
CA GLN A 215 -1.77 -35.27 6.96
C GLN A 215 -1.52 -35.17 8.46
N LEU A 216 -1.08 -34.00 8.97
CA LEU A 216 -0.85 -33.75 10.39
C LEU A 216 -2.13 -33.99 11.22
N TYR A 217 -3.29 -33.64 10.71
CA TYR A 217 -4.59 -33.89 11.33
C TYR A 217 -5.13 -35.31 11.08
N GLY A 218 -4.42 -36.17 10.35
CA GLY A 218 -4.87 -37.53 9.98
C GLY A 218 -6.11 -37.56 9.09
N LYS A 219 -6.32 -36.51 8.28
CA LYS A 219 -7.48 -36.32 7.40
C LYS A 219 -7.11 -35.93 5.98
N PRO A 220 -6.13 -36.63 5.33
CA PRO A 220 -5.73 -36.31 3.96
C PRO A 220 -6.89 -36.43 2.95
N GLU A 221 -7.89 -37.27 3.22
CA GLU A 221 -9.08 -37.46 2.36
C GLU A 221 -10.00 -36.23 2.31
N GLU A 222 -9.84 -35.29 3.23
CA GLU A 222 -10.61 -34.04 3.24
C GLU A 222 -9.96 -32.93 2.39
N PHE A 223 -8.74 -33.16 1.86
CA PHE A 223 -8.07 -32.26 0.94
C PHE A 223 -8.14 -32.83 -0.49
N ILE A 224 -9.00 -32.24 -1.33
CA ILE A 224 -9.32 -32.76 -2.65
C ILE A 224 -8.79 -31.80 -3.71
N SER A 225 -7.97 -32.33 -4.63
CA SER A 225 -7.53 -31.63 -5.82
C SER A 225 -8.23 -32.13 -7.07
N VAL A 226 -8.69 -31.20 -7.90
CA VAL A 226 -9.35 -31.46 -9.18
C VAL A 226 -8.69 -30.62 -10.26
N VAL A 227 -8.35 -31.23 -11.39
CA VAL A 227 -7.80 -30.53 -12.55
C VAL A 227 -8.84 -30.52 -13.67
N SER A 228 -9.21 -29.34 -14.15
CA SER A 228 -10.10 -29.13 -15.28
C SER A 228 -9.29 -28.88 -16.55
N GLY A 229 -9.52 -29.68 -17.60
CA GLY A 229 -8.68 -29.68 -18.79
C GLY A 229 -7.35 -30.42 -18.58
N GLU A 230 -6.47 -30.40 -19.58
CA GLU A 230 -5.17 -31.07 -19.46
C GLU A 230 -4.19 -30.36 -18.55
N ASN A 231 -4.21 -29.01 -18.57
CA ASN A 231 -3.25 -28.15 -17.89
C ASN A 231 -3.89 -27.26 -16.80
N GLY A 232 -5.10 -27.59 -16.32
CA GLY A 232 -5.82 -26.74 -15.38
C GLY A 232 -6.37 -25.46 -16.03
N ASP A 233 -6.64 -25.50 -17.31
CA ASP A 233 -7.15 -24.39 -18.15
C ASP A 233 -8.58 -24.63 -18.67
N GLY A 234 -9.20 -25.73 -18.25
CA GLY A 234 -10.60 -26.06 -18.54
C GLY A 234 -11.59 -25.14 -17.81
N PRO A 235 -12.90 -25.30 -18.07
CA PRO A 235 -13.93 -24.50 -17.43
C PRO A 235 -13.98 -24.76 -15.91
N PRO A 236 -14.39 -23.76 -15.09
CA PRO A 236 -14.66 -23.96 -13.67
C PRO A 236 -15.97 -24.72 -13.47
N GLY A 237 -16.17 -25.30 -12.28
CA GLY A 237 -17.42 -25.96 -11.91
C GLY A 237 -17.50 -27.39 -12.43
N THR A 238 -16.39 -28.12 -12.40
CA THR A 238 -16.36 -29.53 -12.84
C THR A 238 -17.27 -30.42 -12.02
N GLU A 239 -17.86 -31.43 -12.66
CA GLU A 239 -18.73 -32.40 -12.00
C GLU A 239 -18.04 -33.06 -10.82
N LYS A 240 -16.77 -33.44 -10.95
CA LYS A 240 -15.98 -34.04 -9.87
C LYS A 240 -15.90 -33.15 -8.62
N ALA A 241 -15.68 -31.85 -8.80
CA ALA A 241 -15.64 -30.90 -7.67
C ALA A 241 -17.02 -30.69 -7.06
N LEU A 242 -18.06 -30.60 -7.89
CA LEU A 242 -19.45 -30.46 -7.42
C LEU A 242 -19.91 -31.69 -6.62
N LEU A 243 -19.64 -32.91 -7.09
CA LEU A 243 -19.98 -34.12 -6.38
C LEU A 243 -19.27 -34.21 -5.02
N ALA A 244 -17.98 -33.88 -4.95
CA ALA A 244 -17.24 -33.85 -3.70
C ALA A 244 -17.80 -32.82 -2.70
N PHE A 245 -18.23 -31.66 -3.21
CA PHE A 245 -18.86 -30.61 -2.41
C PHE A 245 -20.25 -31.02 -1.89
N ALA A 246 -21.12 -31.53 -2.79
CA ALA A 246 -22.46 -32.03 -2.46
C ALA A 246 -22.44 -33.19 -1.47
N GLN A 247 -21.47 -34.11 -1.61
CA GLN A 247 -21.27 -35.22 -0.66
C GLN A 247 -21.06 -34.73 0.76
N LYS A 248 -20.21 -33.70 0.95
CA LYS A 248 -19.94 -33.17 2.29
C LYS A 248 -21.15 -32.45 2.88
N LEU A 249 -21.92 -31.77 2.03
CA LEU A 249 -23.19 -31.15 2.44
C LEU A 249 -24.29 -32.17 2.75
N GLY A 250 -24.19 -33.40 2.25
CA GLY A 250 -25.18 -34.43 2.46
C GLY A 250 -26.35 -34.40 1.47
N VAL A 251 -26.15 -33.77 0.30
CA VAL A 251 -27.16 -33.61 -0.78
C VAL A 251 -26.79 -34.33 -2.07
N LEU A 252 -25.84 -35.27 -1.98
CA LEU A 252 -25.34 -35.97 -3.17
C LEU A 252 -26.41 -36.74 -3.91
N GLU A 253 -27.28 -37.46 -3.17
CA GLU A 253 -28.36 -38.29 -3.74
C GLU A 253 -29.48 -37.47 -4.40
N GLN A 254 -29.66 -36.21 -3.94
CA GLN A 254 -30.63 -35.27 -4.48
C GLN A 254 -30.10 -34.46 -5.67
N LEU A 255 -28.79 -34.54 -5.93
CA LEU A 255 -28.17 -33.76 -6.97
C LEU A 255 -28.49 -34.35 -8.36
N ALA A 256 -29.33 -33.67 -9.11
CA ALA A 256 -29.65 -34.07 -10.48
C ALA A 256 -28.42 -33.90 -11.40
N PRO A 257 -28.21 -34.78 -12.39
CA PRO A 257 -27.12 -34.67 -13.38
C PRO A 257 -27.15 -33.33 -14.15
N GLN A 258 -28.34 -32.80 -14.38
CA GLN A 258 -28.56 -31.54 -15.07
C GLN A 258 -29.55 -30.68 -14.28
N ALA A 259 -29.41 -29.35 -14.40
CA ALA A 259 -30.40 -28.43 -13.84
C ALA A 259 -31.75 -28.55 -14.58
N SER A 260 -32.84 -28.41 -13.85
CA SER A 260 -34.18 -28.45 -14.42
C SER A 260 -34.37 -27.36 -15.48
N PRO A 261 -35.14 -27.61 -16.57
CA PRO A 261 -35.50 -26.55 -17.51
C PRO A 261 -36.20 -25.40 -16.76
N TRP A 262 -35.94 -24.15 -17.19
CA TRP A 262 -36.65 -23.01 -16.66
C TRP A 262 -38.17 -23.14 -16.94
N ALA A 263 -38.99 -22.84 -15.93
CA ALA A 263 -40.41 -22.65 -16.17
C ALA A 263 -40.63 -21.45 -17.11
N THR A 264 -41.66 -21.54 -17.93
CA THR A 264 -41.99 -20.56 -18.99
C THR A 264 -42.25 -19.13 -18.48
N ASN A 265 -42.49 -18.95 -17.19
CA ASN A 265 -42.68 -17.64 -16.53
C ASN A 265 -41.47 -17.21 -15.69
N SER A 266 -40.28 -17.59 -16.11
CA SER A 266 -39.04 -17.30 -15.39
C SER A 266 -38.58 -15.84 -15.55
N LEU A 267 -37.57 -15.47 -14.78
CA LEU A 267 -36.90 -14.17 -14.89
C LEU A 267 -36.36 -13.84 -16.28
N ARG A 268 -36.31 -14.81 -17.21
CA ARG A 268 -35.93 -14.61 -18.62
C ARG A 268 -36.89 -13.68 -19.37
N ASP A 269 -38.16 -13.69 -19.01
CA ASP A 269 -39.20 -12.86 -19.66
C ASP A 269 -39.27 -11.45 -19.10
N ARG A 270 -38.46 -11.13 -18.08
CA ARG A 270 -38.40 -9.77 -17.53
C ARG A 270 -37.59 -8.84 -18.45
N ASP A 271 -38.03 -7.61 -18.55
CA ASP A 271 -37.35 -6.54 -19.28
C ASP A 271 -35.88 -6.44 -18.81
N HIS A 272 -34.94 -6.82 -19.69
CA HIS A 272 -33.50 -6.75 -19.45
C HIS A 272 -33.04 -5.34 -19.05
N THR A 273 -33.75 -4.30 -19.50
CA THR A 273 -33.51 -2.89 -19.16
C THR A 273 -33.75 -2.64 -17.67
N ILE A 274 -34.85 -3.17 -17.13
CA ILE A 274 -35.17 -3.05 -15.69
C ILE A 274 -34.12 -3.78 -14.84
N ILE A 275 -33.72 -4.99 -15.26
CA ILE A 275 -32.68 -5.76 -14.54
C ILE A 275 -31.36 -5.00 -14.57
N ALA A 276 -30.94 -4.48 -15.71
CA ALA A 276 -29.70 -3.71 -15.87
C ALA A 276 -29.71 -2.46 -14.98
N GLN A 277 -30.84 -1.71 -14.97
CA GLN A 277 -30.99 -0.53 -14.12
C GLN A 277 -30.94 -0.90 -12.63
N TYR A 278 -31.54 -1.99 -12.21
CA TYR A 278 -31.50 -2.47 -10.83
C TYR A 278 -30.06 -2.84 -10.42
N VAL A 279 -29.33 -3.57 -11.28
CA VAL A 279 -27.92 -3.93 -11.04
C VAL A 279 -27.07 -2.67 -10.89
N LYS A 280 -27.23 -1.71 -11.79
CA LYS A 280 -26.49 -0.43 -11.77
C LYS A 280 -26.77 0.37 -10.49
N THR A 281 -28.04 0.49 -10.08
CA THR A 281 -28.44 1.16 -8.83
C THR A 281 -27.83 0.49 -7.61
N ARG A 282 -27.82 -0.85 -7.57
CA ARG A 282 -27.22 -1.62 -6.49
C ARG A 282 -25.70 -1.46 -6.44
N GLU A 283 -25.01 -1.50 -7.58
CA GLU A 283 -23.56 -1.29 -7.65
C GLU A 283 -23.17 0.10 -7.15
N LYS A 284 -23.92 1.12 -7.57
CA LYS A 284 -23.72 2.48 -7.07
C LYS A 284 -23.95 2.57 -5.55
N GLY A 285 -25.05 2.01 -5.05
CA GLY A 285 -25.35 2.02 -3.62
C GLY A 285 -24.24 1.37 -2.79
N GLN A 286 -23.72 0.22 -3.21
CA GLN A 286 -22.60 -0.44 -2.52
C GLN A 286 -21.33 0.42 -2.50
N LEU A 287 -21.02 1.07 -3.62
CA LEU A 287 -19.85 1.95 -3.71
C LEU A 287 -20.01 3.15 -2.78
N ASP A 288 -21.19 3.81 -2.83
CA ASP A 288 -21.49 5.00 -2.02
C ASP A 288 -21.43 4.68 -0.52
N GLU A 289 -21.99 3.55 -0.07
CA GLU A 289 -21.94 3.10 1.33
C GLU A 289 -20.51 2.83 1.80
N LEU A 290 -19.69 2.15 0.99
CA LEU A 290 -18.29 1.88 1.34
C LEU A 290 -17.46 3.16 1.34
N GLN A 291 -17.67 4.07 0.38
CA GLN A 291 -17.01 5.37 0.39
C GLN A 291 -17.39 6.16 1.65
N ALA A 292 -18.69 6.27 1.95
CA ALA A 292 -19.15 6.99 3.14
C ALA A 292 -18.54 6.40 4.42
N HIS A 293 -18.44 5.06 4.53
CA HIS A 293 -17.80 4.40 5.65
C HIS A 293 -16.31 4.75 5.76
N VAL A 294 -15.55 4.64 4.67
CA VAL A 294 -14.10 4.93 4.68
C VAL A 294 -13.84 6.42 4.94
N GLN A 295 -14.62 7.32 4.33
CA GLN A 295 -14.50 8.76 4.57
C GLN A 295 -14.85 9.12 6.03
N ASN A 296 -15.81 8.44 6.66
CA ASN A 296 -16.07 8.60 8.10
C ASN A 296 -14.91 8.13 8.98
N LEU A 297 -14.21 7.03 8.62
CA LEU A 297 -12.99 6.62 9.31
C LEU A 297 -11.89 7.66 9.16
N LEU A 298 -11.69 8.19 7.95
CA LEU A 298 -10.74 9.25 7.66
C LEU A 298 -11.03 10.51 8.48
N LEU A 299 -12.28 10.95 8.48
CA LEU A 299 -12.73 12.13 9.22
C LEU A 299 -12.49 12.01 10.72
N ARG A 300 -12.71 10.82 11.29
CA ARG A 300 -12.50 10.53 12.72
C ARG A 300 -11.06 10.15 13.08
N SER A 301 -10.19 10.00 12.10
CA SER A 301 -8.81 9.56 12.34
C SER A 301 -8.01 10.49 13.26
N HIS A 302 -8.34 11.80 13.28
CA HIS A 302 -7.72 12.75 14.22
C HIS A 302 -7.92 12.32 15.68
N GLN A 303 -9.10 11.77 16.06
CA GLN A 303 -9.35 11.30 17.44
C GLN A 303 -8.43 10.13 17.81
N VAL A 304 -8.17 9.23 16.86
CA VAL A 304 -7.25 8.11 17.04
C VAL A 304 -5.80 8.60 17.19
N ARG A 305 -5.40 9.57 16.37
CA ARG A 305 -4.08 10.20 16.45
C ARG A 305 -3.90 10.94 17.76
N ASP A 306 -4.85 11.80 18.14
CA ASP A 306 -4.80 12.56 19.39
C ASP A 306 -4.68 11.62 20.62
N ALA A 307 -5.45 10.53 20.65
CA ALA A 307 -5.38 9.54 21.72
C ALA A 307 -4.03 8.81 21.78
N ARG A 308 -3.40 8.59 20.63
CA ARG A 308 -2.15 7.83 20.53
C ARG A 308 -0.92 8.69 20.82
N TRP A 309 -0.87 9.90 20.24
CA TRP A 309 0.32 10.74 20.29
C TRP A 309 0.40 11.61 21.54
N ARG A 310 -0.71 11.81 22.27
CA ARG A 310 -0.78 12.58 23.51
C ARG A 310 0.00 13.89 23.39
N LEU A 311 -0.49 14.77 22.54
CA LEU A 311 0.19 16.02 22.15
C LEU A 311 0.31 17.09 23.28
N ASP A 312 -0.06 16.75 24.49
CA ASP A 312 0.17 17.57 25.70
C ASP A 312 1.24 16.91 26.57
N PRO A 313 2.53 16.99 26.18
CA PRO A 313 3.59 16.49 27.04
C PRO A 313 3.66 17.38 28.28
N ALA A 314 3.59 16.78 29.44
CA ALA A 314 3.67 17.52 30.71
C ALA A 314 5.05 18.18 30.84
N THR A 315 6.09 17.55 30.32
CA THR A 315 7.46 18.05 30.31
C THR A 315 8.22 17.62 29.07
N ALA A 316 9.27 18.35 28.69
CA ALA A 316 10.19 17.97 27.61
C ALA A 316 10.90 16.63 27.88
N ASP A 317 11.15 16.28 29.13
CA ASP A 317 11.80 15.03 29.50
C ASP A 317 10.87 13.83 29.36
N GLU A 318 9.59 13.96 29.67
CA GLU A 318 8.59 12.92 29.43
C GLU A 318 8.47 12.61 27.94
N TRP A 319 8.34 13.64 27.10
CA TRP A 319 8.32 13.47 25.65
C TRP A 319 9.59 12.80 25.14
N LYS A 320 10.76 13.28 25.57
CA LYS A 320 12.06 12.71 25.20
C LYS A 320 12.17 11.23 25.56
N SER A 321 11.62 10.82 26.70
CA SER A 321 11.65 9.42 27.13
C SER A 321 10.81 8.49 26.25
N GLN A 322 9.74 9.00 25.62
CA GLN A 322 8.83 8.22 24.75
C GLN A 322 9.33 8.13 23.31
N LEU A 323 10.14 9.07 22.84
CA LEU A 323 10.59 9.16 21.44
C LEU A 323 11.19 7.87 20.88
N PRO A 324 12.10 7.14 21.58
CA PRO A 324 12.67 5.91 21.02
C PRO A 324 11.62 4.85 20.70
N ALA A 325 10.66 4.66 21.60
CA ALA A 325 9.58 3.69 21.41
C ALA A 325 8.63 4.12 20.29
N MET A 326 8.32 5.41 20.17
CA MET A 326 7.48 5.95 19.11
C MET A 326 8.16 5.82 17.74
N ARG A 327 9.45 6.13 17.64
CA ARG A 327 10.22 5.94 16.40
C ARG A 327 10.27 4.49 15.99
N GLU A 328 10.55 3.57 16.94
CA GLU A 328 10.57 2.13 16.66
C GLU A 328 9.21 1.64 16.17
N TRP A 329 8.13 2.08 16.79
CA TRP A 329 6.78 1.75 16.37
C TRP A 329 6.46 2.26 14.95
N VAL A 330 6.75 3.54 14.65
CA VAL A 330 6.54 4.09 13.29
C VAL A 330 7.37 3.33 12.26
N HIS A 331 8.65 3.06 12.56
CA HIS A 331 9.53 2.36 11.64
C HIS A 331 9.06 0.93 11.38
N LYS A 332 8.59 0.22 12.41
CA LYS A 332 8.18 -1.19 12.30
C LYS A 332 6.78 -1.34 11.70
N GLU A 333 5.80 -0.58 12.21
CA GLU A 333 4.38 -0.83 11.91
C GLU A 333 3.85 -0.02 10.71
N LEU A 334 4.35 1.21 10.49
CA LEU A 334 3.87 2.08 9.42
C LEU A 334 4.76 2.05 8.18
N ILE A 335 6.08 1.99 8.37
CA ILE A 335 7.05 1.97 7.25
C ILE A 335 7.41 0.54 6.85
N GLY A 336 7.65 -0.33 7.83
CA GLY A 336 8.16 -1.68 7.66
C GLY A 336 9.67 -1.76 7.72
N ARG A 337 10.24 -2.12 8.89
CA ARG A 337 11.69 -2.28 9.06
C ARG A 337 12.19 -3.55 8.37
N LEU A 338 13.28 -3.45 7.58
CA LEU A 338 13.95 -4.62 7.01
C LEU A 338 14.60 -5.46 8.15
N PRO A 339 14.43 -6.79 8.14
CA PRO A 339 14.88 -7.65 9.24
C PRO A 339 16.37 -7.95 9.22
N HIS A 340 17.08 -7.56 8.16
CA HIS A 340 18.48 -7.93 7.93
C HIS A 340 19.44 -6.95 8.60
N LYS A 341 20.59 -7.48 9.07
CA LYS A 341 21.70 -6.65 9.52
C LYS A 341 22.43 -6.06 8.32
N ARG A 342 22.69 -4.75 8.35
CA ARG A 342 23.45 -4.08 7.29
C ARG A 342 24.88 -4.62 7.22
N LEU A 343 25.41 -4.68 6.00
CA LEU A 343 26.80 -4.99 5.71
C LEU A 343 27.72 -3.81 6.10
N PRO A 344 29.02 -4.04 6.26
CA PRO A 344 29.98 -2.94 6.26
C PRO A 344 29.85 -2.09 4.98
N PRO A 345 29.98 -0.76 5.04
CA PRO A 345 29.69 0.12 3.89
C PRO A 345 30.56 -0.11 2.65
N ARG A 346 31.79 -0.58 2.78
CA ARG A 346 32.75 -0.84 1.67
C ARG A 346 32.70 0.21 0.58
N PRO A 347 33.09 1.47 0.87
CA PRO A 347 32.89 2.58 -0.04
C PRO A 347 33.69 2.42 -1.33
N ARG A 348 33.01 2.61 -2.46
CA ARG A 348 33.60 2.73 -3.80
C ARG A 348 33.32 4.13 -4.29
N SER A 349 34.31 4.78 -4.89
CA SER A 349 34.17 6.14 -5.37
C SER A 349 34.80 6.35 -6.74
N ARG A 350 34.19 7.26 -7.51
CA ARG A 350 34.70 7.72 -8.80
C ARG A 350 34.49 9.23 -8.91
N ARG A 351 35.56 9.98 -9.28
CA ARG A 351 35.43 11.42 -9.52
C ARG A 351 34.60 11.64 -10.77
N VAL A 352 33.57 12.47 -10.68
CA VAL A 352 32.61 12.76 -11.77
C VAL A 352 32.49 14.26 -12.07
N LEU A 353 32.83 15.12 -11.10
CA LEU A 353 32.80 16.59 -11.24
C LEU A 353 34.08 17.21 -10.70
N GLN A 354 34.52 18.28 -11.30
CA GLN A 354 35.63 19.12 -10.81
C GLN A 354 35.52 20.53 -11.40
N ASN A 355 35.55 21.52 -10.54
CA ASN A 355 35.67 22.93 -10.91
C ASN A 355 36.52 23.69 -9.89
N GLU A 356 36.53 25.03 -9.94
CA GLU A 356 37.30 25.88 -9.03
C GLU A 356 36.81 25.83 -7.58
N ASP A 357 35.53 25.57 -7.36
CA ASP A 357 34.89 25.63 -6.05
C ASP A 357 34.91 24.28 -5.33
N TYR A 358 34.69 23.16 -6.07
CA TYR A 358 34.50 21.82 -5.47
C TYR A 358 34.93 20.67 -6.40
N VAL A 359 35.10 19.49 -5.78
CA VAL A 359 35.23 18.20 -6.46
C VAL A 359 34.04 17.32 -6.10
N GLY A 360 33.44 16.63 -7.10
CA GLY A 360 32.33 15.71 -6.93
C GLY A 360 32.72 14.25 -7.20
N TYR A 361 32.28 13.39 -6.30
CA TYR A 361 32.52 11.95 -6.37
C TYR A 361 31.20 11.19 -6.39
N GLU A 362 31.02 10.30 -7.35
CA GLU A 362 30.01 9.25 -7.26
C GLU A 362 30.45 8.26 -6.19
N ILE A 363 29.52 7.93 -5.28
CA ILE A 363 29.75 7.04 -4.14
C ILE A 363 28.80 5.86 -4.23
N MET A 364 29.30 4.68 -3.89
CA MET A 364 28.50 3.47 -3.75
C MET A 364 28.88 2.75 -2.47
N LEU A 365 27.90 2.40 -1.64
CA LEU A 365 28.05 1.71 -0.37
C LEU A 365 27.22 0.42 -0.39
N ASP A 366 27.73 -0.66 0.15
CA ASP A 366 26.95 -1.88 0.39
C ASP A 366 25.98 -1.63 1.56
N VAL A 367 24.72 -2.05 1.40
CA VAL A 367 23.70 -2.00 2.48
C VAL A 367 23.32 -3.42 2.90
N PHE A 368 22.86 -4.22 1.94
CA PHE A 368 22.60 -5.66 2.04
C PHE A 368 23.18 -6.34 0.79
N ASP A 369 23.17 -7.66 0.73
CA ASP A 369 23.74 -8.39 -0.42
C ASP A 369 23.20 -7.92 -1.78
N GLU A 370 21.92 -7.50 -1.83
CA GLU A 370 21.25 -7.07 -3.06
C GLU A 370 20.86 -5.57 -3.05
N VAL A 371 21.25 -4.81 -2.03
CA VAL A 371 20.90 -3.40 -1.87
C VAL A 371 22.14 -2.55 -1.64
N ILE A 372 22.29 -1.53 -2.45
CA ILE A 372 23.34 -0.51 -2.33
C ILE A 372 22.75 0.85 -1.96
N ALA A 373 23.53 1.70 -1.31
CA ALA A 373 23.30 3.13 -1.21
C ALA A 373 24.27 3.84 -2.17
N ALA A 374 23.72 4.63 -3.09
CA ALA A 374 24.50 5.38 -4.04
C ALA A 374 24.21 6.89 -3.93
N GLY A 375 25.09 7.73 -4.43
CA GLY A 375 24.89 9.18 -4.43
C GLY A 375 26.11 9.93 -4.96
N ILE A 376 26.03 11.27 -4.91
CA ILE A 376 27.13 12.17 -5.27
C ILE A 376 27.58 12.94 -4.05
N LEU A 377 28.86 12.84 -3.72
CA LEU A 377 29.51 13.63 -2.67
C LEU A 377 30.21 14.83 -3.31
N LEU A 378 29.87 16.06 -2.88
CA LEU A 378 30.54 17.29 -3.27
C LEU A 378 31.41 17.78 -2.11
N MET A 379 32.70 17.97 -2.37
CA MET A 379 33.69 18.41 -1.39
C MET A 379 34.22 19.78 -1.78
N PRO A 380 34.07 20.83 -0.92
CA PRO A 380 34.67 22.14 -1.17
C PRO A 380 36.20 22.05 -1.32
N ASN A 381 36.78 22.75 -2.30
CA ASN A 381 38.23 22.75 -2.52
C ASN A 381 39.02 23.52 -1.43
N ASN A 382 38.33 24.36 -0.66
CA ASN A 382 38.95 25.26 0.33
C ASN A 382 38.98 24.68 1.76
N ILE A 383 38.73 23.37 1.95
CA ILE A 383 38.84 22.73 3.26
C ILE A 383 40.31 22.63 3.68
N LYS A 384 40.64 23.21 4.83
CA LYS A 384 42.01 23.19 5.37
C LYS A 384 42.31 21.84 6.02
N ALA A 385 43.59 21.48 6.12
CA ALA A 385 44.01 20.27 6.82
C ALA A 385 43.53 20.27 8.28
N GLY A 386 42.85 19.21 8.71
CA GLY A 386 42.28 19.07 10.04
C GLY A 386 40.95 19.78 10.27
N GLU A 387 40.47 20.57 9.30
CA GLU A 387 39.16 21.23 9.39
C GLU A 387 38.02 20.25 9.17
N LYS A 388 36.96 20.39 9.97
CA LYS A 388 35.71 19.64 9.81
C LYS A 388 34.56 20.56 9.39
N ARG A 389 33.79 20.12 8.41
CA ARG A 389 32.66 20.86 7.85
C ARG A 389 31.34 20.15 8.13
N PRO A 390 30.24 20.91 8.32
CA PRO A 390 28.91 20.35 8.35
C PRO A 390 28.53 19.76 6.99
N VAL A 391 27.64 18.76 7.00
CA VAL A 391 27.12 18.10 5.81
C VAL A 391 25.67 18.47 5.60
N VAL A 392 25.27 18.70 4.35
CA VAL A 392 23.84 18.76 3.95
C VAL A 392 23.57 17.61 2.98
N VAL A 393 22.63 16.73 3.38
CA VAL A 393 22.12 15.67 2.49
C VAL A 393 20.98 16.25 1.67
N CYS A 394 21.19 16.36 0.34
CA CYS A 394 20.31 17.02 -0.62
C CYS A 394 19.54 15.99 -1.46
N GLN A 395 18.27 15.73 -1.10
CA GLN A 395 17.47 14.67 -1.73
C GLN A 395 16.64 15.19 -2.91
N HIS A 396 16.76 14.51 -4.06
CA HIS A 396 15.94 14.77 -5.24
C HIS A 396 14.48 14.33 -5.07
N GLY A 397 13.58 14.83 -5.92
CA GLY A 397 12.17 14.47 -6.01
C GLY A 397 11.93 13.12 -6.70
N LEU A 398 10.64 12.83 -6.95
CA LEU A 398 10.22 11.60 -7.63
C LEU A 398 10.85 11.52 -9.04
N GLU A 399 11.26 10.31 -9.42
CA GLU A 399 11.88 10.02 -10.73
C GLU A 399 13.20 10.78 -11.02
N GLY A 400 13.72 11.53 -10.04
CA GLY A 400 14.95 12.30 -10.17
C GLY A 400 16.23 11.48 -9.96
N THR A 401 17.36 12.18 -10.13
CA THR A 401 18.70 11.67 -9.86
C THR A 401 19.50 12.65 -8.99
N PRO A 402 20.58 12.21 -8.33
CA PRO A 402 21.46 13.12 -7.57
C PRO A 402 21.98 14.30 -8.40
N MET A 403 22.26 14.07 -9.69
CA MET A 403 22.76 15.10 -10.61
C MET A 403 21.77 16.23 -10.83
N ASP A 404 20.46 15.97 -10.77
CA ASP A 404 19.42 16.98 -10.98
C ASP A 404 19.50 18.08 -9.92
N THR A 405 19.95 17.74 -8.70
CA THR A 405 20.12 18.69 -7.59
C THR A 405 21.34 19.59 -7.75
N VAL A 406 22.27 19.20 -8.64
CA VAL A 406 23.52 19.92 -8.97
C VAL A 406 23.40 20.68 -10.27
N SER A 407 22.61 20.16 -11.23
CA SER A 407 22.53 20.65 -12.60
C SER A 407 21.97 22.08 -12.72
N ARG A 408 22.54 22.85 -13.64
CA ARG A 408 22.02 24.17 -14.06
C ARG A 408 21.21 24.10 -15.36
N GLU A 409 21.01 22.91 -15.92
CA GLU A 409 20.15 22.73 -17.09
C GLU A 409 18.71 23.14 -16.74
N ALA A 410 18.06 23.84 -17.65
CA ALA A 410 16.74 24.47 -17.39
C ALA A 410 15.69 23.49 -16.91
N GLU A 411 15.73 22.23 -17.38
CA GLU A 411 14.83 21.16 -17.01
C GLU A 411 14.89 20.84 -15.52
N HIS A 412 16.08 20.78 -14.92
CA HIS A 412 16.31 20.48 -13.51
C HIS A 412 16.32 21.76 -12.66
N TYR A 413 16.94 22.83 -13.19
CA TYR A 413 17.08 24.10 -12.49
C TYR A 413 15.74 24.74 -12.12
N ARG A 414 14.69 24.53 -12.93
CA ARG A 414 13.35 25.05 -12.61
C ARG A 414 12.81 24.54 -11.27
N TYR A 415 13.21 23.33 -10.86
CA TYR A 415 12.79 22.71 -9.60
C TYR A 415 13.83 22.87 -8.50
N TYR A 416 15.09 22.50 -8.77
CA TYR A 416 16.11 22.36 -7.74
C TYR A 416 16.99 23.59 -7.55
N LYS A 417 17.02 24.54 -8.49
CA LYS A 417 17.87 25.74 -8.41
C LYS A 417 19.35 25.42 -8.15
N SER A 418 19.80 24.23 -8.53
CA SER A 418 21.15 23.70 -8.24
C SER A 418 21.52 23.79 -6.76
N PHE A 419 20.57 23.56 -5.84
CA PHE A 419 20.78 23.84 -4.40
C PHE A 419 21.95 23.05 -3.81
N SER A 420 22.28 21.87 -4.34
CA SER A 420 23.48 21.13 -3.94
C SER A 420 24.77 21.88 -4.29
N GLU A 421 24.84 22.47 -5.50
CA GLU A 421 25.97 23.30 -5.91
C GLU A 421 26.06 24.60 -5.11
N GLU A 422 24.92 25.26 -4.89
CA GLU A 422 24.88 26.49 -4.09
C GLU A 422 25.34 26.27 -2.64
N LEU A 423 24.98 25.13 -2.03
CA LEU A 423 25.40 24.79 -0.67
C LEU A 423 26.89 24.43 -0.58
N VAL A 424 27.44 23.68 -1.53
CA VAL A 424 28.88 23.36 -1.51
C VAL A 424 29.72 24.62 -1.70
N LYS A 425 29.27 25.58 -2.51
CA LYS A 425 29.92 26.91 -2.67
C LYS A 425 29.88 27.73 -1.37
N GLN A 426 28.88 27.53 -0.51
CA GLN A 426 28.80 28.14 0.82
C GLN A 426 29.68 27.44 1.87
N GLY A 427 30.44 26.42 1.49
CA GLY A 427 31.39 25.72 2.35
C GLY A 427 30.85 24.50 3.07
N TYR A 428 29.63 24.04 2.78
CA TYR A 428 29.14 22.75 3.25
C TYR A 428 29.76 21.59 2.45
N ILE A 429 29.96 20.45 3.06
CA ILE A 429 30.04 19.19 2.34
C ILE A 429 28.60 18.82 1.96
N VAL A 430 28.38 18.41 0.71
CA VAL A 430 27.04 18.02 0.25
C VAL A 430 27.05 16.57 -0.19
N TYR A 431 26.03 15.82 0.22
CA TYR A 431 25.78 14.48 -0.28
C TYR A 431 24.39 14.43 -0.91
N ALA A 432 24.30 14.12 -2.20
CA ALA A 432 23.05 13.94 -2.92
C ALA A 432 22.80 12.44 -3.11
N PRO A 433 21.91 11.79 -2.32
CA PRO A 433 21.66 10.37 -2.41
C PRO A 433 20.79 10.01 -3.61
N GLN A 434 20.92 8.78 -4.12
CA GLN A 434 20.06 8.16 -5.10
C GLN A 434 19.05 7.24 -4.36
N ASN A 435 17.77 7.40 -4.66
CA ASN A 435 16.73 6.46 -4.24
C ASN A 435 16.99 5.05 -4.81
N PRO A 436 16.35 3.97 -4.30
CA PRO A 436 16.54 2.60 -4.80
C PRO A 436 15.96 2.38 -6.21
N TYR A 437 15.78 3.45 -6.96
CA TYR A 437 15.32 3.47 -8.35
C TYR A 437 15.94 4.67 -9.09
N ARG A 438 15.92 4.65 -10.42
CA ARG A 438 16.39 5.75 -11.25
C ARG A 438 15.34 6.07 -12.30
N GLY A 439 14.95 7.35 -12.40
CA GLY A 439 13.87 7.76 -13.30
C GLY A 439 12.55 7.07 -12.95
N GLY A 440 11.66 6.88 -13.92
CA GLY A 440 10.33 6.28 -13.74
C GLY A 440 10.30 4.77 -13.58
N ASP A 441 11.46 4.08 -13.62
CA ASP A 441 11.50 2.63 -13.73
C ASP A 441 11.36 1.91 -12.37
N LYS A 442 10.50 0.92 -12.33
CA LYS A 442 10.38 -0.15 -11.32
C LYS A 442 10.13 0.24 -9.86
N PHE A 443 10.17 1.51 -9.45
CA PHE A 443 9.93 1.85 -8.05
C PHE A 443 8.47 1.54 -7.62
N ARG A 444 7.51 1.74 -8.52
CA ARG A 444 6.12 1.35 -8.32
C ARG A 444 5.97 -0.17 -8.17
N GLN A 445 6.75 -0.93 -8.95
CA GLN A 445 6.83 -2.38 -8.82
C GLN A 445 7.46 -2.79 -7.49
N LEU A 446 8.59 -2.18 -7.10
CA LEU A 446 9.26 -2.46 -5.83
C LEU A 446 8.35 -2.20 -4.63
N GLN A 447 7.59 -1.08 -4.63
CA GLN A 447 6.58 -0.80 -3.62
C GLN A 447 5.53 -1.92 -3.53
N ARG A 448 4.99 -2.35 -4.67
CA ARG A 448 3.97 -3.41 -4.74
C ARG A 448 4.48 -4.78 -4.30
N MET A 449 5.73 -5.11 -4.62
CA MET A 449 6.38 -6.35 -4.17
C MET A 449 6.63 -6.33 -2.66
N SER A 450 6.86 -5.16 -2.09
CA SER A 450 7.19 -4.97 -0.67
C SER A 450 5.96 -5.02 0.24
N ASN A 451 4.82 -4.51 -0.21
CA ASN A 451 3.62 -4.41 0.62
C ASN A 451 3.15 -5.75 1.21
N PRO A 452 3.10 -6.88 0.46
CA PRO A 452 2.73 -8.17 1.03
C PRO A 452 3.70 -8.69 2.09
N LEU A 453 4.92 -8.14 2.14
CA LEU A 453 5.96 -8.46 3.12
C LEU A 453 5.96 -7.47 4.30
N GLN A 454 4.93 -6.66 4.46
CA GLN A 454 4.84 -5.58 5.45
C GLN A 454 6.01 -4.59 5.30
N ARG A 455 6.33 -4.21 4.06
CA ARG A 455 7.42 -3.29 3.72
C ARG A 455 6.92 -2.25 2.72
N SER A 456 7.62 -1.14 2.68
CA SER A 456 7.40 -0.06 1.73
C SER A 456 8.70 0.31 1.04
N LEU A 457 8.63 1.22 0.07
CA LEU A 457 9.82 1.78 -0.56
C LEU A 457 10.74 2.46 0.48
N PHE A 458 10.15 3.07 1.51
CA PHE A 458 10.91 3.71 2.60
C PHE A 458 11.65 2.70 3.50
N SER A 459 11.29 1.43 3.51
CA SER A 459 12.09 0.38 4.18
C SER A 459 13.52 0.32 3.64
N TYR A 460 13.67 0.49 2.34
CA TYR A 460 14.97 0.52 1.66
C TYR A 460 15.65 1.89 1.81
N ILE A 461 14.92 2.97 1.60
CA ILE A 461 15.45 4.35 1.67
C ILE A 461 16.02 4.63 3.06
N ILE A 462 15.32 4.26 4.14
CA ILE A 462 15.82 4.44 5.51
C ILE A 462 17.13 3.68 5.70
N SER A 463 17.20 2.43 5.26
CA SER A 463 18.41 1.61 5.38
C SER A 463 19.60 2.18 4.58
N GLN A 464 19.34 2.76 3.39
CA GLN A 464 20.35 3.47 2.60
C GLN A 464 20.86 4.72 3.32
N HIS A 465 19.98 5.52 3.93
CA HIS A 465 20.37 6.70 4.71
C HIS A 465 21.11 6.32 5.99
N GLU A 466 20.67 5.30 6.69
CA GLU A 466 21.39 4.79 7.86
C GLU A 466 22.83 4.36 7.49
N GLN A 467 23.01 3.68 6.35
CA GLN A 467 24.32 3.27 5.88
C GLN A 467 25.19 4.47 5.47
N THR A 468 24.60 5.46 4.81
CA THR A 468 25.27 6.71 4.46
C THR A 468 25.75 7.45 5.70
N LEU A 469 24.93 7.50 6.76
CA LEU A 469 25.25 8.16 8.02
C LEU A 469 26.20 7.33 8.92
N GLU A 470 26.40 6.05 8.65
CA GLU A 470 27.52 5.27 9.22
C GLU A 470 28.83 5.63 8.53
N TRP A 471 28.81 5.80 7.22
CA TRP A 471 30.00 6.05 6.42
C TRP A 471 30.46 7.51 6.46
N LEU A 472 29.60 8.53 6.29
CA LEU A 472 29.99 9.94 6.23
C LEU A 472 30.90 10.37 7.39
N PRO A 473 30.65 10.00 8.67
CA PRO A 473 31.53 10.35 9.78
C PRO A 473 32.93 9.73 9.71
N THR A 474 33.17 8.75 8.84
CA THR A 474 34.51 8.15 8.67
C THR A 474 35.43 9.06 7.85
N LEU A 475 34.88 10.04 7.13
CA LEU A 475 35.64 11.02 6.39
C LEU A 475 36.23 12.07 7.35
N PRO A 476 37.55 12.31 7.34
CA PRO A 476 38.19 13.18 8.32
C PRO A 476 37.71 14.64 8.27
N GLN A 477 37.17 15.08 7.12
CA GLN A 477 36.64 16.44 6.93
C GLN A 477 35.19 16.60 7.42
N VAL A 478 34.49 15.53 7.77
CA VAL A 478 33.08 15.57 8.17
C VAL A 478 32.92 15.83 9.66
N ASP A 479 32.05 16.80 10.01
CA ASP A 479 31.55 16.97 11.37
C ASP A 479 30.32 16.08 11.57
N SER A 480 30.51 14.98 12.27
CA SER A 480 29.46 13.98 12.52
C SER A 480 28.27 14.48 13.34
N LYS A 481 28.43 15.61 14.04
CA LYS A 481 27.36 16.22 14.84
C LYS A 481 26.50 17.22 14.06
N ARG A 482 26.95 17.60 12.87
CA ARG A 482 26.29 18.62 12.04
C ARG A 482 25.99 18.09 10.64
N ILE A 483 25.08 17.09 10.57
CA ILE A 483 24.60 16.50 9.32
C ILE A 483 23.11 16.84 9.19
N ALA A 484 22.76 17.68 8.23
CA ALA A 484 21.40 18.11 7.92
C ALA A 484 20.80 17.30 6.76
N PHE A 485 19.48 17.30 6.70
CA PHE A 485 18.70 16.81 5.57
C PHE A 485 17.89 17.95 4.93
N TYR A 486 17.88 18.00 3.59
CA TYR A 486 17.05 18.93 2.82
C TYR A 486 16.58 18.26 1.52
N GLY A 487 15.27 18.24 1.27
CA GLY A 487 14.71 17.61 0.07
C GLY A 487 13.44 18.26 -0.42
N LEU A 488 13.26 18.24 -1.76
CA LEU A 488 12.09 18.76 -2.46
C LEU A 488 11.18 17.61 -2.93
N SER A 489 9.85 17.83 -2.85
CA SER A 489 8.86 16.90 -3.40
C SER A 489 8.98 15.52 -2.74
N TYR A 490 9.23 14.44 -3.48
CA TYR A 490 9.53 13.14 -2.88
C TYR A 490 10.76 13.18 -1.95
N GLY A 491 11.69 14.12 -2.15
CA GLY A 491 12.74 14.45 -1.18
C GLY A 491 12.17 15.11 0.09
N GLY A 492 11.13 15.93 -0.03
CA GLY A 492 10.32 16.44 1.08
C GLY A 492 9.58 15.33 1.82
N LYS A 493 8.97 14.38 1.08
CA LYS A 493 8.40 13.15 1.65
C LYS A 493 9.45 12.36 2.43
N THR A 494 10.67 12.27 1.88
CA THR A 494 11.80 11.62 2.56
C THR A 494 12.20 12.37 3.84
N ALA A 495 12.14 13.71 3.86
CA ALA A 495 12.37 14.52 5.07
C ALA A 495 11.38 14.19 6.20
N MET A 496 10.18 13.71 5.85
CA MET A 496 9.14 13.31 6.79
C MET A 496 9.20 11.84 7.21
N ARG A 497 9.99 11.00 6.55
CA ARG A 497 10.11 9.55 6.85
C ARG A 497 11.48 9.17 7.42
N VAL A 498 12.54 9.78 6.93
CA VAL A 498 13.91 9.39 7.28
C VAL A 498 14.44 10.15 8.49
N PRO A 499 14.62 11.47 8.50
CA PRO A 499 15.19 12.19 9.66
C PRO A 499 14.40 12.01 10.97
N PRO A 500 13.06 11.93 10.96
CA PRO A 500 12.31 11.64 12.19
C PRO A 500 12.72 10.32 12.85
N LEU A 501 13.09 9.31 12.07
CA LEU A 501 13.46 7.97 12.53
C LEU A 501 14.97 7.78 12.68
N VAL A 502 15.78 8.51 11.90
CA VAL A 502 17.25 8.40 11.88
C VAL A 502 17.89 9.56 12.65
N GLU A 503 18.22 9.33 13.91
CA GLU A 503 18.62 10.38 14.87
C GLU A 503 19.97 11.05 14.56
N LYS A 504 20.78 10.47 13.67
CA LYS A 504 22.06 11.06 13.24
C LYS A 504 21.90 12.33 12.40
N TYR A 505 20.72 12.60 11.84
CA TYR A 505 20.42 13.90 11.26
C TYR A 505 20.23 14.94 12.36
N SER A 506 20.97 16.04 12.29
CA SER A 506 20.89 17.13 13.28
C SER A 506 19.72 18.09 13.04
N LEU A 507 19.20 18.17 11.82
CA LEU A 507 17.99 18.92 11.43
C LEU A 507 17.39 18.35 10.14
N SER A 508 16.13 18.73 9.84
CA SER A 508 15.45 18.36 8.59
C SER A 508 14.71 19.55 7.99
N ILE A 509 14.78 19.66 6.65
CA ILE A 509 14.02 20.63 5.86
C ILE A 509 13.17 19.87 4.85
N CYS A 510 11.85 20.08 4.92
CA CYS A 510 10.86 19.54 4.00
C CYS A 510 10.41 20.65 3.05
N SER A 511 10.69 20.51 1.75
CA SER A 511 10.28 21.46 0.72
C SER A 511 9.26 20.85 -0.23
N GLY A 512 8.13 21.55 -0.45
CA GLY A 512 7.12 21.24 -1.46
C GLY A 512 6.43 19.87 -1.32
N ASP A 513 6.24 19.36 -0.10
CA ASP A 513 5.57 18.07 0.19
C ASP A 513 4.75 18.10 1.49
N PHE A 514 5.04 19.01 2.42
CA PHE A 514 4.39 19.03 3.73
C PHE A 514 2.89 19.36 3.61
N THR A 515 2.02 18.46 4.12
CA THR A 515 0.57 18.57 3.89
C THR A 515 -0.26 17.94 5.02
N ASP A 516 -1.57 18.20 5.04
CA ASP A 516 -2.58 17.36 5.72
C ASP A 516 -2.67 16.01 4.99
N TRP A 517 -1.85 15.06 5.44
CA TRP A 517 -1.69 13.76 4.78
C TRP A 517 -3.02 13.02 4.56
N PRO A 518 -3.92 12.91 5.56
CA PRO A 518 -5.22 12.27 5.37
C PRO A 518 -6.04 12.86 4.23
N ARG A 519 -6.13 14.18 4.15
CA ARG A 519 -6.89 14.86 3.09
C ARG A 519 -6.26 14.67 1.72
N THR A 520 -4.94 14.85 1.65
CA THR A 520 -4.19 14.74 0.40
C THR A 520 -4.21 13.31 -0.15
N MET A 521 -4.19 12.29 0.70
CA MET A 521 -4.11 10.91 0.21
C MET A 521 -5.47 10.27 -0.03
N ALA A 522 -6.44 10.44 0.84
CA ALA A 522 -7.62 9.59 0.87
C ALA A 522 -8.97 10.32 0.75
N SER A 523 -9.02 11.65 0.70
CA SER A 523 -10.27 12.36 0.50
C SER A 523 -10.83 12.16 -0.90
N ASN A 524 -12.10 11.77 -1.01
CA ASN A 524 -12.80 11.59 -2.28
C ASN A 524 -13.49 12.85 -2.80
N SER A 525 -13.41 13.97 -2.07
CA SER A 525 -14.05 15.25 -2.39
C SER A 525 -13.07 16.41 -2.60
N GLU A 526 -11.76 16.14 -2.50
CA GLU A 526 -10.73 17.17 -2.67
C GLU A 526 -9.99 17.01 -4.00
N LYS A 527 -9.91 18.09 -4.79
CA LYS A 527 -9.26 18.07 -6.12
C LYS A 527 -7.75 17.77 -6.08
N PHE A 528 -7.12 18.03 -4.95
CA PHE A 528 -5.69 17.77 -4.71
C PHE A 528 -5.41 16.35 -4.20
N SER A 529 -6.45 15.53 -4.04
CA SER A 529 -6.29 14.16 -3.56
C SER A 529 -5.60 13.27 -4.58
N TYR A 530 -4.63 12.50 -4.11
CA TYR A 530 -3.93 11.48 -4.90
C TYR A 530 -4.83 10.34 -5.38
N LEU A 531 -6.06 10.23 -4.87
CA LEU A 531 -7.06 9.31 -5.44
C LEU A 531 -7.31 9.55 -6.93
N PHE A 532 -7.10 10.79 -7.40
CA PHE A 532 -7.35 11.20 -8.78
C PHE A 532 -6.09 11.29 -9.64
N THR A 533 -4.97 10.70 -9.16
CA THR A 533 -3.67 10.70 -9.84
C THR A 533 -3.20 9.29 -10.20
N SER A 534 -2.19 9.20 -11.08
CA SER A 534 -1.55 7.93 -11.43
C SER A 534 -0.52 7.44 -10.41
N GLU A 535 -0.30 8.19 -9.33
CA GLU A 535 0.69 7.90 -8.29
C GLU A 535 0.15 6.88 -7.29
N TYR A 536 -0.10 5.65 -7.73
CA TYR A 536 -0.68 4.59 -6.88
C TYR A 536 0.30 4.01 -5.85
N GLU A 537 1.59 4.27 -5.99
CA GLU A 537 2.64 3.82 -5.08
C GLU A 537 2.83 4.72 -3.87
N VAL A 538 2.25 5.93 -3.88
CA VAL A 538 2.43 6.89 -2.78
C VAL A 538 1.61 6.56 -1.54
N PHE A 539 0.60 5.70 -1.67
CA PHE A 539 -0.27 5.29 -0.56
C PHE A 539 0.51 4.45 0.46
N GLU A 540 0.33 4.77 1.75
CA GLU A 540 1.01 4.12 2.87
C GLU A 540 0.01 3.46 3.82
N TRP A 541 0.24 2.17 4.15
CA TRP A 541 -0.70 1.41 4.97
C TRP A 541 -0.95 2.07 6.31
N ASN A 542 -2.24 2.38 6.56
CA ASN A 542 -2.75 2.86 7.85
C ASN A 542 -2.15 4.20 8.32
N LEU A 543 -1.40 4.90 7.45
CA LEU A 543 -0.71 6.12 7.87
C LEU A 543 -1.70 7.24 8.19
N ALA A 544 -2.66 7.52 7.31
CA ALA A 544 -3.66 8.56 7.53
C ALA A 544 -4.52 8.34 8.80
N HIS A 545 -4.67 7.09 9.24
CA HIS A 545 -5.38 6.75 10.47
C HIS A 545 -4.54 7.01 11.72
N LEU A 546 -3.24 6.66 11.66
CA LEU A 546 -2.38 6.57 12.84
C LEU A 546 -1.39 7.72 12.97
N ALA A 547 -1.09 8.43 11.89
CA ALA A 547 -0.24 9.61 11.88
C ALA A 547 -0.58 10.52 10.69
N SER A 548 -0.14 11.77 10.77
CA SER A 548 -0.09 12.74 9.68
C SER A 548 1.31 13.37 9.68
N TYR A 549 1.54 14.35 8.86
CA TYR A 549 2.85 14.99 8.80
C TYR A 549 3.21 15.73 10.09
N ALA A 550 2.24 16.27 10.81
CA ALA A 550 2.49 16.90 12.11
C ALA A 550 3.08 15.89 13.10
N GLU A 551 2.47 14.72 13.25
CA GLU A 551 2.93 13.70 14.20
C GLU A 551 4.32 13.17 13.83
N LEU A 552 4.59 12.97 12.55
CA LEU A 552 5.92 12.57 12.09
C LEU A 552 6.97 13.66 12.35
N ALA A 553 6.64 14.95 12.12
CA ALA A 553 7.53 16.07 12.41
C ALA A 553 7.83 16.21 13.90
N MET A 554 6.88 15.89 14.79
CA MET A 554 7.11 15.91 16.24
C MET A 554 8.22 14.93 16.67
N LEU A 555 8.44 13.83 15.93
CA LEU A 555 9.57 12.92 16.16
C LEU A 555 10.93 13.59 15.90
N MET A 556 10.97 14.74 15.22
CA MET A 556 12.22 15.49 15.07
C MET A 556 12.70 16.13 16.38
N THR A 557 11.80 16.41 17.33
CA THR A 557 12.18 17.09 18.58
C THR A 557 13.26 16.31 19.35
N PRO A 558 14.22 17.01 19.97
CA PRO A 558 14.40 18.48 20.05
C PRO A 558 15.16 19.10 18.87
N ARG A 559 15.39 18.37 17.78
CA ARG A 559 16.15 18.80 16.60
C ARG A 559 15.33 19.82 15.79
N PRO A 560 15.99 20.81 15.16
CA PRO A 560 15.31 21.78 14.30
C PRO A 560 14.61 21.15 13.10
N PHE A 561 13.43 21.71 12.77
CA PHE A 561 12.62 21.29 11.63
C PHE A 561 12.09 22.51 10.87
N MET A 562 12.18 22.48 9.55
CA MET A 562 11.67 23.56 8.71
C MET A 562 10.85 23.02 7.54
N VAL A 563 9.80 23.74 7.21
CA VAL A 563 9.00 23.55 5.98
C VAL A 563 9.19 24.77 5.08
N GLU A 564 9.44 24.53 3.80
CA GLU A 564 9.49 25.52 2.73
C GLU A 564 8.39 25.21 1.71
N GLU A 565 7.51 26.18 1.42
CA GLU A 565 6.34 25.96 0.57
C GLU A 565 6.05 27.14 -0.36
N GLY A 566 5.84 26.85 -1.65
CA GLY A 566 5.46 27.86 -2.63
C GLY A 566 3.94 28.02 -2.73
N HIS A 567 3.43 29.25 -2.63
CA HIS A 567 1.97 29.52 -2.74
C HIS A 567 1.34 29.08 -4.06
N ARG A 568 2.14 28.95 -5.13
CA ARG A 568 1.70 28.48 -6.44
C ARG A 568 2.08 27.03 -6.71
N ASP A 569 2.43 26.29 -5.66
CA ASP A 569 2.56 24.84 -5.76
C ASP A 569 1.19 24.23 -6.07
N SER A 570 1.12 23.43 -7.15
CA SER A 570 -0.14 22.83 -7.59
C SER A 570 -0.49 21.55 -6.81
N GLY A 571 0.40 21.09 -5.95
CA GLY A 571 0.22 19.82 -5.22
C GLY A 571 -0.76 19.91 -4.07
N GLN A 572 -0.88 21.10 -3.43
CA GLN A 572 -1.71 21.26 -2.23
C GLN A 572 -2.00 22.73 -1.90
N PRO A 573 -3.10 23.04 -1.18
CA PRO A 573 -3.37 24.39 -0.69
C PRO A 573 -2.42 24.78 0.45
N SER A 574 -1.92 26.02 0.44
CA SER A 574 -1.10 26.57 1.53
C SER A 574 -1.79 26.52 2.88
N GLU A 575 -3.13 26.59 2.92
CA GLU A 575 -3.94 26.48 4.13
C GLU A 575 -3.82 25.11 4.81
N TRP A 576 -3.68 24.03 4.03
CA TRP A 576 -3.47 22.70 4.59
C TRP A 576 -2.07 22.60 5.22
N VAL A 577 -1.08 23.14 4.54
CA VAL A 577 0.30 23.23 5.05
C VAL A 577 0.34 24.03 6.35
N ALA A 578 -0.26 25.23 6.36
CA ALA A 578 -0.29 26.12 7.54
C ALA A 578 -1.03 25.46 8.72
N GLY A 579 -2.19 24.85 8.47
CA GLY A 579 -2.97 24.16 9.50
C GLY A 579 -2.24 23.00 10.13
N GLU A 580 -1.60 22.17 9.29
CA GLU A 580 -0.83 21.01 9.75
C GLU A 580 0.44 21.45 10.48
N PHE A 581 1.16 22.47 9.96
CA PHE A 581 2.34 23.02 10.63
C PHE A 581 2.01 23.71 11.96
N GLY A 582 0.82 24.28 12.09
CA GLY A 582 0.37 24.88 13.36
C GLY A 582 0.39 23.89 14.52
N LYS A 583 0.13 22.59 14.26
CA LYS A 583 0.25 21.52 15.27
C LYS A 583 1.72 21.29 15.65
N VAL A 584 2.62 21.26 14.67
CA VAL A 584 4.07 21.12 14.89
C VAL A 584 4.58 22.29 15.72
N ARG A 585 4.23 23.53 15.34
CA ARG A 585 4.67 24.73 16.05
C ARG A 585 4.20 24.72 17.49
N ARG A 586 2.93 24.42 17.75
CA ARG A 586 2.38 24.31 19.11
C ARG A 586 3.16 23.30 19.95
N HIS A 587 3.49 22.12 19.39
CA HIS A 587 4.26 21.10 20.08
C HIS A 587 5.67 21.59 20.46
N TYR A 588 6.38 22.24 19.52
CA TYR A 588 7.69 22.82 19.81
C TYR A 588 7.62 23.96 20.85
N ASP A 589 6.60 24.81 20.79
CA ASP A 589 6.39 25.87 21.77
C ASP A 589 6.14 25.31 23.17
N GLN A 590 5.33 24.24 23.30
CA GLN A 590 5.07 23.58 24.60
C GLN A 590 6.34 22.98 25.21
N LEU A 591 7.31 22.58 24.37
CA LEU A 591 8.62 22.10 24.81
C LEU A 591 9.65 23.23 25.05
N GLY A 592 9.29 24.48 24.86
CA GLY A 592 10.22 25.61 24.92
C GLY A 592 11.21 25.67 23.74
N LEU A 593 10.87 25.05 22.61
CA LEU A 593 11.73 24.88 21.44
C LEU A 593 11.18 25.59 20.19
N GLY A 594 10.25 26.52 20.36
CA GLY A 594 9.52 27.13 19.26
C GLY A 594 10.38 27.77 18.17
N ASP A 595 11.55 28.29 18.49
CA ASP A 595 12.53 28.86 17.56
C ASP A 595 13.14 27.80 16.59
N ARG A 596 12.98 26.53 16.91
CA ARG A 596 13.48 25.39 16.10
C ARG A 596 12.48 24.86 15.07
N ALA A 597 11.21 25.31 15.11
CA ALA A 597 10.20 24.95 14.12
C ALA A 597 9.85 26.16 13.26
N VAL A 598 10.15 26.12 11.96
CA VAL A 598 9.98 27.25 11.04
C VAL A 598 9.16 26.81 9.81
N LEU A 599 8.18 27.63 9.43
CA LEU A 599 7.48 27.54 8.16
C LEU A 599 7.78 28.78 7.33
N GLU A 600 8.28 28.61 6.12
CA GLU A 600 8.47 29.65 5.13
C GLU A 600 7.51 29.46 3.97
N PHE A 601 6.66 30.43 3.72
CA PHE A 601 5.93 30.55 2.46
C PHE A 601 6.62 31.55 1.53
N PHE A 602 6.63 31.24 0.24
CA PHE A 602 7.12 32.16 -0.78
C PHE A 602 6.19 32.23 -1.99
N ASP A 603 6.21 33.35 -2.71
CA ASP A 603 5.45 33.49 -3.96
C ASP A 603 6.18 32.78 -5.11
N GLY A 604 5.99 31.47 -5.21
CA GLY A 604 6.62 30.64 -6.23
C GLY A 604 5.90 29.32 -6.48
N PRO A 605 6.29 28.60 -7.53
CA PRO A 605 5.78 27.29 -7.88
C PRO A 605 6.47 26.19 -7.06
N HIS A 606 6.25 24.93 -7.42
CA HIS A 606 6.94 23.76 -6.89
C HIS A 606 8.46 23.79 -7.17
N THR A 607 9.24 24.37 -6.27
CA THR A 607 10.69 24.59 -6.45
C THR A 607 11.39 24.86 -5.12
N ILE A 608 12.69 24.61 -5.06
CA ILE A 608 13.56 25.13 -4.01
C ILE A 608 13.56 26.66 -4.08
N GLN A 609 13.34 27.37 -2.96
CA GLN A 609 13.51 28.80 -2.84
C GLN A 609 14.92 29.15 -2.37
N GLY A 610 15.42 28.46 -1.36
CA GLY A 610 16.79 28.59 -0.90
C GLY A 610 17.09 29.79 -0.01
N LYS A 611 16.15 30.73 0.25
CA LYS A 611 16.40 31.92 1.06
C LYS A 611 16.37 31.61 2.56
N GLY A 612 15.20 31.36 3.11
CA GLY A 612 15.05 31.07 4.52
C GLY A 612 15.67 29.73 4.91
N THR A 613 15.63 28.75 4.02
CA THR A 613 16.24 27.42 4.24
C THR A 613 17.76 27.52 4.37
N PHE A 614 18.46 28.33 3.56
CA PHE A 614 19.90 28.54 3.69
C PHE A 614 20.24 29.34 4.95
N GLU A 615 19.39 30.31 5.35
CA GLU A 615 19.55 30.99 6.63
C GLU A 615 19.35 30.06 7.81
N PHE A 616 18.34 29.17 7.75
CA PHE A 616 18.08 28.17 8.76
C PHE A 616 19.27 27.19 8.90
N LEU A 617 19.83 26.72 7.79
CA LEU A 617 21.06 25.93 7.79
C LEU A 617 22.23 26.67 8.44
N ARG A 618 22.48 27.94 8.09
CA ARG A 618 23.53 28.75 8.72
C ARG A 618 23.35 28.90 10.22
N ARG A 619 22.11 29.17 10.68
CA ARG A 619 21.78 29.32 12.08
C ARG A 619 22.09 28.08 12.90
N HIS A 620 21.78 26.91 12.38
CA HIS A 620 21.87 25.66 13.14
C HIS A 620 23.14 24.85 12.88
N LEU A 621 23.81 25.04 11.75
CA LEU A 621 25.02 24.31 11.41
C LEU A 621 26.30 25.14 11.50
N ASN A 622 26.23 26.49 11.54
CA ASN A 622 27.38 27.39 11.63
C ASN A 622 28.54 26.97 10.72
N PRO A 623 28.41 27.00 9.39
CA PRO A 623 29.54 26.74 8.51
C PRO A 623 30.59 27.85 8.68
N PRO A 624 31.88 27.59 8.41
CA PRO A 624 32.88 28.65 8.36
C PRO A 624 32.43 29.73 7.39
N GLN A 625 32.50 30.98 7.79
CA GLN A 625 32.24 32.10 6.89
C GLN A 625 33.30 32.08 5.77
N GLN A 626 32.88 32.22 4.52
CA GLN A 626 33.80 32.45 3.43
C GLN A 626 34.44 33.85 3.63
N PRO A 627 35.75 34.01 3.39
CA PRO A 627 36.41 35.29 3.50
C PRO A 627 35.89 36.32 2.49
#